data_03cd81aff5e901183501b8efe062b193
#
_entry.id   03cd81aff5e901183501b8efe062b193
#
_cell.length_a   1.000
_cell.length_b   1.000
_cell.length_c   1.000
_cell.angle_alpha   90.00
_cell.angle_beta   90.00
_cell.angle_gamma   90.00
#
_symmetry.space_group_name_H-M   'P 1'
#
loop_
_entity.id
_entity.type
_entity.pdbx_description
1 polymer ?
#
loop_
_entity_poly.entity_id
_entity_poly.type
_entity_poly.pdbx_seq_one_letter_code
_entity_poly.pdbx_strand_id
1 'polypeptide(L)'
;TPNSGVKLMSCQVFDGEGGVTLDGEAKAIKYAADNGAVILQCSWGYNSGDANLVDGYTPGPATQKEWEETYPLEKDAIDYFLNNAGSPNGVIDGGIAVFASGNEYASIPGYPGGYTKCVTVAAVAADFTPASYTNYGENVDICAPGGDTEYHNTPAMDDPEEWTEINRTK
;
A
#
# COMPACT_ATOMS: atom_id res chain seq x y z
N THR A 1 19.90 -5.29 -0.21
CA THR A 1 19.45 -3.95 0.19
C THR A 1 20.61 -2.99 0.30
N PRO A 2 20.50 -1.74 -0.16
CA PRO A 2 21.58 -0.78 -0.09
C PRO A 2 21.90 -0.31 1.35
N ASN A 3 21.12 -0.69 2.34
CA ASN A 3 21.31 -0.29 3.73
C ASN A 3 21.48 -1.52 4.62
N SER A 4 22.70 -1.78 5.05
CA SER A 4 23.05 -2.94 5.90
C SER A 4 22.53 -2.84 7.36
N GLY A 5 21.96 -1.72 7.76
CA GLY A 5 21.41 -1.52 9.11
C GLY A 5 19.93 -1.86 9.25
N VAL A 6 19.21 -2.07 8.13
CA VAL A 6 17.77 -2.38 8.15
C VAL A 6 17.55 -3.89 8.23
N LYS A 7 16.66 -4.30 9.14
CA LYS A 7 16.15 -5.67 9.23
C LYS A 7 14.74 -5.72 8.67
N LEU A 8 14.42 -6.80 7.98
CA LEU A 8 13.08 -7.06 7.45
C LEU A 8 12.40 -8.16 8.26
N MET A 9 11.15 -7.92 8.63
CA MET A 9 10.25 -8.90 9.21
C MET A 9 9.16 -9.19 8.18
N SER A 10 9.13 -10.42 7.66
CA SER A 10 8.10 -10.83 6.72
C SER A 10 6.93 -11.46 7.50
N CYS A 11 5.74 -10.87 7.35
CA CYS A 11 4.50 -11.41 7.91
C CYS A 11 3.57 -11.78 6.77
N GLN A 12 3.15 -13.04 6.73
CA GLN A 12 2.21 -13.51 5.71
C GLN A 12 0.79 -13.09 6.08
N VAL A 13 0.11 -12.40 5.18
CA VAL A 13 -1.29 -11.96 5.32
C VAL A 13 -2.21 -12.64 4.30
N PHE A 14 -1.68 -13.15 3.19
CA PHE A 14 -2.42 -13.86 2.14
C PHE A 14 -2.14 -15.36 2.22
N ASP A 15 -3.17 -16.20 2.06
CA ASP A 15 -3.08 -17.66 2.20
C ASP A 15 -2.56 -18.39 0.94
N GLY A 16 -2.28 -17.66 -0.13
CA GLY A 16 -1.79 -18.23 -1.39
C GLY A 16 -2.89 -18.61 -2.38
N GLU A 17 -4.14 -18.67 -1.94
CA GLU A 17 -5.32 -18.87 -2.80
C GLU A 17 -6.13 -17.57 -3.02
N GLY A 18 -5.52 -16.43 -2.67
CA GLY A 18 -6.12 -15.11 -2.78
C GLY A 18 -7.04 -14.73 -1.62
N GLY A 19 -7.07 -15.56 -0.57
CA GLY A 19 -7.81 -15.29 0.65
C GLY A 19 -6.99 -14.46 1.63
N VAL A 20 -7.62 -13.43 2.17
CA VAL A 20 -7.20 -12.73 3.38
C VAL A 20 -8.24 -13.02 4.45
N THR A 21 -7.79 -13.44 5.62
CA THR A 21 -8.68 -13.38 6.78
C THR A 21 -8.34 -12.13 7.58
N LEU A 22 -9.34 -11.27 7.84
CA LEU A 22 -9.16 -10.06 8.66
C LEU A 22 -8.49 -10.37 10.00
N ASP A 23 -8.78 -11.54 10.58
CA ASP A 23 -8.13 -12.03 11.79
C ASP A 23 -6.64 -12.33 11.57
N GLY A 24 -6.27 -12.93 10.43
CA GLY A 24 -4.88 -13.21 10.06
C GLY A 24 -4.07 -11.94 9.86
N GLU A 25 -4.64 -10.96 9.18
CA GLU A 25 -4.03 -9.66 8.94
C GLU A 25 -3.82 -8.89 10.25
N ALA A 26 -4.86 -8.74 11.07
CA ALA A 26 -4.77 -8.07 12.35
C ALA A 26 -3.74 -8.71 13.28
N LYS A 27 -3.64 -10.05 13.28
CA LYS A 27 -2.61 -10.79 14.02
C LYS A 27 -1.20 -10.52 13.49
N ALA A 28 -1.02 -10.44 12.18
CA ALA A 28 0.27 -10.14 11.55
C ALA A 28 0.75 -8.73 11.91
N ILE A 29 -0.13 -7.74 11.84
CA ILE A 29 0.16 -6.35 12.22
C ILE A 29 0.53 -6.26 13.71
N LYS A 30 -0.28 -6.89 14.57
CA LYS A 30 0.00 -6.94 16.01
C LYS A 30 1.33 -7.64 16.32
N TYR A 31 1.59 -8.78 15.67
CA TYR A 31 2.85 -9.51 15.82
C TYR A 31 4.05 -8.62 15.44
N ALA A 32 3.96 -7.89 14.35
CA ALA A 32 5.02 -7.00 13.92
C ALA A 32 5.31 -5.92 14.98
N ALA A 33 4.27 -5.28 15.54
CA ALA A 33 4.41 -4.30 16.61
C ALA A 33 5.09 -4.90 17.85
N ASP A 34 4.60 -6.05 18.31
CA ASP A 34 5.09 -6.71 19.54
C ASP A 34 6.54 -7.23 19.42
N ASN A 35 7.03 -7.41 18.19
CA ASN A 35 8.38 -7.92 17.91
C ASN A 35 9.36 -6.86 17.39
N GLY A 36 9.05 -5.57 17.57
CA GLY A 36 9.98 -4.47 17.39
C GLY A 36 10.06 -3.92 15.96
N ALA A 37 9.09 -4.23 15.10
CA ALA A 37 8.93 -3.49 13.85
C ALA A 37 8.46 -2.06 14.17
N VAL A 38 9.02 -1.08 13.47
CA VAL A 38 8.68 0.34 13.63
C VAL A 38 8.10 0.93 12.35
N ILE A 39 8.21 0.21 11.25
CA ILE A 39 7.60 0.56 9.96
C ILE A 39 6.78 -0.64 9.49
N LEU A 40 5.50 -0.40 9.25
CA LEU A 40 4.57 -1.32 8.61
C LEU A 40 4.46 -0.89 7.14
N GLN A 41 4.90 -1.74 6.22
CA GLN A 41 4.83 -1.47 4.80
C GLN A 41 3.85 -2.44 4.13
N CYS A 42 2.79 -1.89 3.54
CA CYS A 42 1.64 -2.62 3.03
C CYS A 42 1.33 -2.21 1.58
N SER A 43 1.58 -3.12 0.64
CA SER A 43 1.20 -2.95 -0.77
C SER A 43 -0.11 -3.68 -1.07
N TRP A 44 -1.13 -3.42 -0.27
CA TRP A 44 -2.46 -4.04 -0.37
C TRP A 44 -3.51 -3.08 0.22
N GLY A 45 -4.78 -3.35 -0.07
CA GLY A 45 -5.92 -2.60 0.43
C GLY A 45 -7.19 -2.97 -0.34
N TYR A 46 -8.27 -2.27 -0.03
CA TYR A 46 -9.51 -2.33 -0.81
C TYR A 46 -9.40 -1.38 -1.99
N ASN A 47 -10.11 -1.69 -3.07
CA ASN A 47 -10.26 -0.73 -4.16
C ASN A 47 -10.83 0.59 -3.63
N SER A 48 -10.51 1.68 -4.29
CA SER A 48 -11.12 2.97 -4.00
C SER A 48 -12.66 2.88 -4.02
N GLY A 49 -13.32 3.62 -3.14
CA GLY A 49 -14.77 3.78 -3.20
C GLY A 49 -15.25 4.51 -4.46
N ASP A 50 -14.35 5.19 -5.15
CA ASP A 50 -14.57 5.88 -6.43
C ASP A 50 -14.09 5.06 -7.64
N ALA A 51 -13.76 3.79 -7.44
CA ALA A 51 -13.32 2.89 -8.49
C ALA A 51 -14.41 2.64 -9.52
N ASN A 52 -14.03 2.62 -10.81
CA ASN A 52 -14.97 2.54 -11.90
C ASN A 52 -15.42 1.09 -12.17
N LEU A 53 -16.71 0.83 -12.02
CA LEU A 53 -17.32 -0.46 -12.34
C LEU A 53 -17.16 -0.87 -13.81
N VAL A 54 -17.09 0.10 -14.71
CA VAL A 54 -16.94 -0.18 -16.17
C VAL A 54 -15.57 -0.78 -16.45
N ASP A 55 -14.55 -0.42 -15.66
CA ASP A 55 -13.20 -0.97 -15.76
C ASP A 55 -13.05 -2.29 -15.00
N GLY A 56 -14.16 -2.84 -14.47
CA GLY A 56 -14.20 -4.13 -13.82
C GLY A 56 -13.87 -4.10 -12.32
N TYR A 57 -13.69 -2.93 -11.73
CA TYR A 57 -13.44 -2.80 -10.29
C TYR A 57 -14.73 -2.83 -9.49
N THR A 58 -14.68 -3.49 -8.35
CA THR A 58 -15.75 -3.38 -7.33
C THR A 58 -15.31 -2.32 -6.33
N PRO A 59 -16.07 -1.21 -6.19
CA PRO A 59 -15.74 -0.17 -5.22
C PRO A 59 -15.66 -0.70 -3.79
N GLY A 60 -14.66 -0.24 -3.07
CA GLY A 60 -14.50 -0.45 -1.63
C GLY A 60 -15.11 0.69 -0.83
N PRO A 61 -14.71 0.86 0.44
CA PRO A 61 -15.16 1.98 1.27
C PRO A 61 -14.82 3.34 0.65
N ALA A 62 -15.81 4.23 0.58
CA ALA A 62 -15.65 5.56 -0.01
C ALA A 62 -15.18 6.61 1.01
N THR A 63 -15.33 6.33 2.30
CA THR A 63 -14.95 7.24 3.39
C THR A 63 -14.25 6.50 4.52
N GLN A 64 -13.42 7.24 5.27
CA GLN A 64 -12.79 6.68 6.47
C GLN A 64 -13.81 6.11 7.44
N LYS A 65 -14.93 6.80 7.66
CA LYS A 65 -15.99 6.33 8.54
C LYS A 65 -16.57 4.99 8.09
N GLU A 66 -16.86 4.84 6.80
CA GLU A 66 -17.38 3.58 6.24
C GLU A 66 -16.37 2.44 6.41
N TRP A 67 -15.09 2.71 6.19
CA TRP A 67 -14.04 1.72 6.42
C TRP A 67 -13.94 1.34 7.90
N GLU A 68 -13.92 2.30 8.82
CA GLU A 68 -13.85 2.05 10.26
C GLU A 68 -15.05 1.23 10.78
N GLU A 69 -16.24 1.50 10.24
CA GLU A 69 -17.47 0.76 10.59
C GLU A 69 -17.51 -0.65 10.00
N THR A 70 -16.95 -0.82 8.80
CA THR A 70 -16.98 -2.11 8.08
C THR A 70 -15.83 -3.03 8.53
N TYR A 71 -14.64 -2.47 8.80
CA TYR A 71 -13.42 -3.20 9.10
C TYR A 71 -12.77 -2.76 10.43
N PRO A 72 -13.52 -2.77 11.55
CA PRO A 72 -13.01 -2.25 12.83
C PRO A 72 -11.79 -2.99 13.35
N LEU A 73 -11.68 -4.30 13.11
CA LEU A 73 -10.54 -5.10 13.56
C LEU A 73 -9.25 -4.70 12.85
N GLU A 74 -9.30 -4.42 11.56
CA GLU A 74 -8.17 -3.93 10.76
C GLU A 74 -7.72 -2.55 11.27
N LYS A 75 -8.67 -1.65 11.42
CA LYS A 75 -8.43 -0.31 11.97
C LYS A 75 -7.79 -0.38 13.37
N ASP A 76 -8.30 -1.22 14.25
CA ASP A 76 -7.77 -1.37 15.61
C ASP A 76 -6.35 -1.96 15.61
N ALA A 77 -6.05 -2.88 14.68
CA ALA A 77 -4.71 -3.43 14.52
C ALA A 77 -3.71 -2.37 14.02
N ILE A 78 -4.10 -1.54 13.06
CA ILE A 78 -3.28 -0.44 12.57
C ILE A 78 -3.06 0.60 13.68
N ASP A 79 -4.10 1.01 14.39
CA ASP A 79 -3.97 1.92 15.54
C ASP A 79 -3.08 1.32 16.64
N TYR A 80 -3.19 0.02 16.88
CA TYR A 80 -2.30 -0.67 17.82
C TYR A 80 -0.83 -0.54 17.40
N PHE A 81 -0.53 -0.77 16.11
CA PHE A 81 0.83 -0.62 15.57
C PHE A 81 1.34 0.80 15.72
N LEU A 82 0.54 1.78 15.29
CA LEU A 82 0.91 3.20 15.37
C LEU A 82 1.25 3.66 16.80
N ASN A 83 0.53 3.12 17.79
CA ASN A 83 0.66 3.57 19.18
C ASN A 83 1.59 2.71 20.04
N ASN A 84 1.81 1.43 19.70
CA ASN A 84 2.51 0.48 20.57
C ASN A 84 3.77 -0.12 19.93
N ALA A 85 3.99 0.04 18.63
CA ALA A 85 5.26 -0.36 18.04
C ALA A 85 6.40 0.50 18.59
N GLY A 86 7.59 -0.05 18.57
CA GLY A 86 8.75 0.68 19.04
C GLY A 86 10.04 -0.12 18.85
N SER A 87 11.16 0.58 18.77
CA SER A 87 12.46 -0.09 18.66
C SER A 87 12.84 -0.73 20.02
N PRO A 88 13.45 -1.93 20.01
CA PRO A 88 13.86 -2.62 21.23
C PRO A 88 14.82 -1.83 22.14
N ASN A 89 15.50 -0.83 21.58
CA ASN A 89 16.40 0.06 22.31
C ASN A 89 15.70 1.33 22.86
N GLY A 90 14.39 1.47 22.64
CA GLY A 90 13.59 2.58 23.13
C GLY A 90 13.83 3.93 22.44
N VAL A 91 14.58 3.97 21.34
CA VAL A 91 14.86 5.22 20.59
C VAL A 91 13.65 5.65 19.75
N ILE A 92 12.91 4.67 19.21
CA ILE A 92 11.69 4.91 18.44
C ILE A 92 10.53 4.43 19.30
N ASP A 93 9.57 5.31 19.53
CA ASP A 93 8.32 5.08 20.28
C ASP A 93 7.15 5.34 19.33
N GLY A 94 6.29 4.36 19.17
CA GLY A 94 5.25 4.32 18.14
C GLY A 94 5.75 3.75 16.80
N GLY A 95 4.84 3.62 15.85
CA GLY A 95 5.10 3.09 14.51
C GLY A 95 4.63 4.02 13.40
N ILE A 96 5.08 3.72 12.17
CA ILE A 96 4.61 4.36 10.94
C ILE A 96 4.01 3.27 10.06
N ALA A 97 2.77 3.47 9.61
CA ALA A 97 2.11 2.61 8.63
C ALA A 97 2.13 3.27 7.25
N VAL A 98 2.64 2.56 6.26
CA VAL A 98 2.80 3.03 4.89
C VAL A 98 1.99 2.13 3.96
N PHE A 99 1.08 2.70 3.19
CA PHE A 99 0.20 1.99 2.27
C PHE A 99 0.27 2.53 0.85
N ALA A 100 0.01 1.66 -0.13
CA ALA A 100 -0.24 2.09 -1.50
C ALA A 100 -1.59 2.83 -1.60
N SER A 101 -1.68 3.80 -2.50
CA SER A 101 -2.93 4.55 -2.76
C SER A 101 -3.98 3.73 -3.50
N GLY A 102 -3.57 2.67 -4.23
CA GLY A 102 -4.41 1.85 -5.11
C GLY A 102 -4.11 2.07 -6.60
N ASN A 103 -4.77 1.29 -7.45
CA ASN A 103 -4.43 1.15 -8.87
C ASN A 103 -5.65 1.31 -9.81
N GLU A 104 -6.69 1.99 -9.37
CA GLU A 104 -7.97 2.12 -10.08
C GLU A 104 -8.11 3.46 -10.83
N TYR A 105 -7.05 4.29 -10.86
CA TYR A 105 -7.10 5.66 -11.37
C TYR A 105 -8.25 6.48 -10.76
N ALA A 106 -8.45 6.32 -9.48
CA ALA A 106 -9.56 6.90 -8.73
C ALA A 106 -9.13 8.18 -7.99
N SER A 107 -10.10 9.08 -7.75
CA SER A 107 -9.88 10.39 -7.15
C SER A 107 -9.72 10.37 -5.63
N ILE A 108 -9.84 9.20 -5.02
CA ILE A 108 -9.56 8.96 -3.61
C ILE A 108 -8.71 7.68 -3.46
N PRO A 109 -7.78 7.62 -2.51
CA PRO A 109 -7.04 6.38 -2.23
C PRO A 109 -7.96 5.30 -1.68
N GLY A 110 -7.58 4.04 -1.93
CA GLY A 110 -8.22 2.89 -1.27
C GLY A 110 -7.85 2.81 0.21
N TYR A 111 -8.73 2.24 1.03
CA TYR A 111 -8.43 1.98 2.44
C TYR A 111 -7.69 0.64 2.60
N PRO A 112 -6.81 0.51 3.59
CA PRO A 112 -6.46 1.46 4.68
C PRO A 112 -5.58 2.64 4.26
N GLY A 113 -5.07 2.69 3.03
CA GLY A 113 -4.20 3.78 2.56
C GLY A 113 -4.78 5.17 2.85
N GLY A 114 -6.07 5.40 2.53
CA GLY A 114 -6.76 6.65 2.80
C GLY A 114 -6.98 7.00 4.27
N TYR A 115 -6.55 6.17 5.22
CA TYR A 115 -6.64 6.47 6.64
C TYR A 115 -5.68 7.60 7.01
N THR A 116 -6.20 8.68 7.59
CA THR A 116 -5.46 9.92 7.87
C THR A 116 -4.26 9.79 8.80
N LYS A 117 -4.08 8.64 9.45
CA LYS A 117 -2.91 8.34 10.29
C LYS A 117 -1.84 7.51 9.57
N CYS A 118 -2.12 7.02 8.36
CA CYS A 118 -1.17 6.30 7.54
C CYS A 118 -0.43 7.26 6.60
N VAL A 119 0.69 6.80 6.07
CA VAL A 119 1.37 7.45 4.94
C VAL A 119 0.91 6.78 3.66
N THR A 120 0.26 7.54 2.80
CA THR A 120 -0.29 7.05 1.52
C THR A 120 0.63 7.39 0.37
N VAL A 121 1.03 6.37 -0.39
CA VAL A 121 2.01 6.50 -1.47
C VAL A 121 1.36 6.23 -2.82
N ALA A 122 1.35 7.23 -3.69
CA ALA A 122 0.97 7.10 -5.09
C ALA A 122 2.15 6.74 -5.98
N ALA A 123 1.87 6.31 -7.21
CA ALA A 123 2.87 5.91 -8.18
C ALA A 123 3.18 7.02 -9.19
N VAL A 124 4.46 7.18 -9.53
CA VAL A 124 4.91 8.00 -10.66
C VAL A 124 5.62 7.15 -11.71
N ALA A 125 5.45 7.54 -12.96
CA ALA A 125 6.17 7.00 -14.10
C ALA A 125 7.62 7.48 -14.14
N ALA A 126 8.41 6.96 -15.09
CA ALA A 126 9.84 7.29 -15.20
C ALA A 126 10.11 8.76 -15.58
N ASP A 127 9.14 9.44 -16.18
CA ASP A 127 9.19 10.87 -16.52
C ASP A 127 8.65 11.79 -15.42
N PHE A 128 8.38 11.23 -14.23
CA PHE A 128 7.82 11.92 -13.07
C PHE A 128 6.37 12.40 -13.22
N THR A 129 5.66 11.93 -14.24
CA THR A 129 4.20 12.11 -14.30
C THR A 129 3.50 11.07 -13.41
N PRO A 130 2.26 11.33 -12.96
CA PRO A 130 1.48 10.28 -12.29
C PRO A 130 1.33 9.06 -13.18
N ALA A 131 1.52 7.87 -12.61
CA ALA A 131 1.25 6.64 -13.34
C ALA A 131 -0.23 6.54 -13.73
N SER A 132 -0.52 6.00 -14.92
CA SER A 132 -1.88 5.94 -15.48
C SER A 132 -2.89 5.21 -14.59
N TYR A 133 -2.43 4.31 -13.76
CA TYR A 133 -3.24 3.52 -12.86
C TYR A 133 -3.37 4.09 -11.44
N THR A 134 -2.51 5.03 -11.05
CA THR A 134 -2.41 5.42 -9.62
C THR A 134 -3.65 6.14 -9.13
N ASN A 135 -4.09 5.82 -7.91
CA ASN A 135 -5.08 6.65 -7.24
C ASN A 135 -4.43 7.96 -6.77
N TYR A 136 -5.22 9.01 -6.69
CA TYR A 136 -4.78 10.37 -6.38
C TYR A 136 -5.77 11.05 -5.41
N GLY A 137 -5.53 12.31 -5.07
CA GLY A 137 -6.44 13.11 -4.24
C GLY A 137 -5.83 13.59 -2.93
N GLU A 138 -6.67 14.18 -2.08
CA GLU A 138 -6.23 14.92 -0.88
C GLU A 138 -5.52 14.07 0.18
N ASN A 139 -5.81 12.77 0.23
CA ASN A 139 -5.24 11.87 1.22
C ASN A 139 -4.01 11.09 0.69
N VAL A 140 -3.39 11.56 -0.40
CA VAL A 140 -2.10 11.04 -0.86
C VAL A 140 -1.00 11.94 -0.31
N ASP A 141 -0.08 11.37 0.46
CA ASP A 141 0.98 12.12 1.14
C ASP A 141 2.20 12.33 0.25
N ILE A 142 2.60 11.28 -0.46
CA ILE A 142 3.80 11.29 -1.31
C ILE A 142 3.60 10.42 -2.55
N CYS A 143 4.52 10.61 -3.51
CA CYS A 143 4.62 9.75 -4.69
C CYS A 143 5.99 9.05 -4.70
N ALA A 144 6.01 7.83 -5.23
CA ALA A 144 7.23 7.04 -5.42
C ALA A 144 7.26 6.41 -6.82
N PRO A 145 8.44 6.07 -7.36
CA PRO A 145 8.54 5.39 -8.64
C PRO A 145 7.79 4.05 -8.61
N GLY A 146 6.73 3.94 -9.38
CA GLY A 146 5.93 2.73 -9.56
C GLY A 146 6.04 2.15 -10.97
N GLY A 147 6.49 2.97 -11.92
CA GLY A 147 6.50 2.65 -13.34
C GLY A 147 5.13 2.85 -13.99
N ASP A 148 5.12 2.88 -15.31
CA ASP A 148 3.91 2.97 -16.10
C ASP A 148 4.16 2.41 -17.50
N THR A 149 3.34 1.48 -17.93
CA THR A 149 3.45 0.84 -19.25
C THR A 149 2.76 1.63 -20.36
N GLU A 150 1.79 2.47 -20.03
CA GLU A 150 1.00 3.19 -21.02
C GLU A 150 1.72 4.44 -21.58
N TYR A 151 2.42 5.18 -20.72
CA TYR A 151 3.08 6.43 -21.10
C TYR A 151 4.41 6.25 -21.83
N HIS A 152 5.02 5.08 -21.76
CA HIS A 152 6.34 4.83 -22.30
C HIS A 152 6.36 3.93 -23.54
N ASN A 153 5.19 3.71 -24.14
CA ASN A 153 5.09 2.81 -25.29
C ASN A 153 5.77 1.46 -25.03
N THR A 154 5.71 1.02 -23.74
CA THR A 154 6.23 -0.30 -23.36
C THR A 154 5.35 -1.36 -23.99
N PRO A 155 5.95 -2.38 -24.57
CA PRO A 155 5.21 -3.51 -25.14
C PRO A 155 4.31 -4.15 -24.08
N ALA A 156 3.21 -4.72 -24.53
CA ALA A 156 2.30 -5.47 -23.66
C ALA A 156 3.07 -6.49 -22.82
N MET A 157 2.60 -6.75 -21.60
CA MET A 157 3.25 -7.60 -20.60
C MET A 157 3.58 -9.03 -21.06
N ASP A 158 3.16 -9.40 -22.22
CA ASP A 158 3.28 -10.73 -22.85
C ASP A 158 4.59 -10.91 -23.64
N ASP A 159 5.40 -9.85 -23.85
CA ASP A 159 6.73 -9.99 -24.46
C ASP A 159 7.87 -9.61 -23.50
N PRO A 160 8.45 -10.59 -22.78
CA PRO A 160 9.53 -10.35 -21.83
C PRO A 160 10.85 -9.86 -22.47
N GLU A 161 11.05 -10.02 -23.77
CA GLU A 161 12.29 -9.60 -24.44
C GLU A 161 12.29 -8.07 -24.69
N GLU A 162 11.16 -7.47 -25.01
CA GLU A 162 11.03 -6.03 -25.16
C GLU A 162 11.09 -5.26 -23.83
N TRP A 163 10.77 -5.91 -22.73
CA TRP A 163 10.80 -5.33 -21.37
C TRP A 163 12.21 -4.96 -20.89
N THR A 164 13.22 -5.61 -21.42
CA THR A 164 14.59 -5.50 -20.92
C THR A 164 15.35 -4.28 -21.43
N GLU A 165 15.00 -3.70 -22.55
CA GLU A 165 15.73 -2.55 -23.10
C GLU A 165 15.26 -1.21 -22.54
N ILE A 166 13.98 -1.03 -22.30
CA ILE A 166 13.40 0.26 -21.88
C ILE A 166 13.68 0.56 -20.42
N ASN A 167 13.65 -0.47 -19.56
CA ASN A 167 13.94 -0.32 -18.15
C ASN A 167 15.45 -0.22 -17.78
N ARG A 168 16.34 -0.41 -18.74
CA ARG A 168 17.80 -0.32 -18.51
C ARG A 168 18.43 0.99 -18.94
N THR A 169 17.71 1.83 -19.67
CA THR A 169 18.28 3.03 -20.30
C THR A 169 17.80 4.34 -19.68
N LYS A 170 17.05 4.29 -18.56
CA LYS A 170 16.63 5.51 -17.87
C LYS A 170 16.87 5.44 -16.37
#